data_03cccd55abd3df1f480d2713e44dd4ee
#
_entry.id   03cccd55abd3df1f480d2713e44dd4ee
#
_cell.length_a   1.000
_cell.length_b   1.000
_cell.length_c   1.000
_cell.angle_alpha   90.00
_cell.angle_beta   90.00
_cell.angle_gamma   90.00
#
_symmetry.space_group_name_H-M   'P 1'
#
loop_
_entity.id
_entity.type
_entity.pdbx_description
1 polymer ?
#
loop_
_entity_poly.entity_id
_entity_poly.type
_entity_poly.pdbx_seq_one_letter_code
_entity_poly.pdbx_strand_id
1 'polypeptide(L)'
;MSRFISRRRFLEDSLLSITAAAGAAYAASTPVLAQQSGGSTAANDKIGVAIIAAGDRAGAHRNYFKGNNQCTILYIVDPDTKRMTDAIIDDIAKTQGDIKPQRVADMRRVFDDKSVDAISCATTNHWHALTGLWAVQAGKHAYIEKPLCHNIHEGWALEAAVKKYKKVIQTGTQCRSNPSNINAVAFIREGGIGEVKFSRGLCYKRRAAIGALGEYPIPESVDYDMWSGPAPIAPLTRRNFHYDWHWQRLYGNGDLGNQGPHQTDIARWHLGLERHPNTIIAYGGRLGYDKEKNDPNYVDAGDTANTEVSIYDYGDKCIVFETRGLVTPRLPIPGATADDRNASASVGVITCGSKGYMVQSEYNYSAAYDLEGNRIKEFRGGGDDLHYRNFIEAVNKNDPSAVTADAACGALSAGLSHLGNISYYLGEKDKVSASELKERLKAIKSLDNDDETVDRTVEHLQASKVELDKTPMSVGPLLKFDPEAKRFTNNNEANAMLTREYRAPYIVPKPENV
;
A
#
# COMPACT_ATOMS: atom_id res chain seq x y z
N MET A 1 14.29 8.11 29.65
CA MET A 1 14.99 9.28 29.08
C MET A 1 15.19 8.96 27.59
N SER A 2 14.42 9.55 26.71
CA SER A 2 14.54 9.32 25.26
C SER A 2 15.83 9.96 24.75
N ARG A 3 16.73 9.16 24.22
CA ARG A 3 17.91 9.64 23.50
C ARG A 3 17.51 9.95 22.07
N PHE A 4 17.55 11.22 21.69
CA PHE A 4 17.29 11.71 20.33
C PHE A 4 18.52 11.48 19.44
N ILE A 5 18.28 11.38 18.11
CA ILE A 5 19.34 11.31 17.09
C ILE A 5 20.33 12.44 17.32
N SER A 6 21.61 12.13 17.49
CA SER A 6 22.64 13.13 17.71
C SER A 6 22.82 13.96 16.43
N ARG A 7 22.55 15.27 16.53
CA ARG A 7 22.74 16.28 15.46
C ARG A 7 24.07 16.18 14.73
N ARG A 8 25.10 15.75 15.43
CA ARG A 8 26.48 15.71 14.93
C ARG A 8 26.70 14.59 13.93
N ARG A 9 26.12 13.42 14.16
CA ARG A 9 26.28 12.25 13.29
C ARG A 9 25.44 12.34 12.01
N PHE A 10 24.25 12.95 12.08
CA PHE A 10 23.42 13.22 10.89
C PHE A 10 24.10 14.23 9.94
N LEU A 11 24.83 15.21 10.47
CA LEU A 11 25.52 16.23 9.67
C LEU A 11 26.89 15.76 9.15
N GLU A 12 27.60 14.90 9.86
CA GLU A 12 28.91 14.39 9.46
C GLU A 12 28.83 13.40 8.29
N ASP A 13 27.75 12.59 8.21
CA ASP A 13 27.53 11.65 7.12
C ASP A 13 26.92 12.28 5.86
N SER A 14 26.35 13.51 5.96
CA SER A 14 25.72 14.24 4.85
C SER A 14 26.61 15.24 4.11
N LEU A 15 27.87 15.46 4.54
CA LEU A 15 28.73 16.57 4.11
C LEU A 15 29.80 16.21 3.07
N LEU A 16 29.66 15.17 2.27
CA LEU A 16 30.61 14.90 1.19
C LEU A 16 29.95 14.96 -0.19
N SER A 17 30.13 16.12 -0.79
CA SER A 17 30.13 16.46 -2.23
C SER A 17 29.11 17.53 -2.65
N ILE A 18 29.59 18.76 -2.66
CA ILE A 18 28.98 19.87 -3.41
C ILE A 18 29.87 20.15 -4.62
N THR A 19 29.33 20.14 -5.82
CA THR A 19 29.74 21.03 -6.92
C THR A 19 28.53 21.38 -7.78
N ALA A 20 28.48 22.64 -8.15
CA ALA A 20 27.36 23.38 -8.69
C ALA A 20 27.17 23.24 -10.21
N ALA A 21 25.95 23.51 -10.68
CA ALA A 21 25.70 24.40 -11.84
C ALA A 21 24.22 24.70 -12.05
N ALA A 22 23.91 25.97 -11.96
CA ALA A 22 23.07 26.90 -12.76
C ALA A 22 21.78 26.39 -13.49
N GLY A 23 20.67 26.89 -13.07
CA GLY A 23 19.64 27.78 -13.49
C GLY A 23 18.95 27.69 -14.86
N ALA A 24 17.60 27.56 -14.86
CA ALA A 24 16.73 28.24 -15.82
C ALA A 24 15.30 28.33 -15.24
N ALA A 25 14.73 29.52 -15.32
CA ALA A 25 13.42 29.90 -14.84
C ALA A 25 12.30 29.35 -15.76
N TYR A 26 11.21 28.86 -15.16
CA TYR A 26 9.92 28.73 -15.85
C TYR A 26 8.81 29.37 -15.00
N ALA A 27 8.08 30.26 -15.64
CA ALA A 27 7.03 31.06 -15.06
C ALA A 27 5.77 30.23 -14.72
N ALA A 28 5.20 30.53 -13.56
CA ALA A 28 3.97 29.93 -13.07
C ALA A 28 2.75 30.44 -13.85
N SER A 29 1.94 29.54 -14.40
CA SER A 29 0.55 29.78 -14.73
C SER A 29 -0.32 28.83 -13.87
N THR A 30 -1.03 29.42 -12.92
CA THR A 30 -2.08 28.75 -12.15
C THR A 30 -3.29 28.49 -13.04
N PRO A 31 -3.81 27.24 -13.16
CA PRO A 31 -5.11 27.04 -13.76
C PRO A 31 -6.20 27.37 -12.75
N VAL A 32 -7.00 28.35 -13.07
CA VAL A 32 -8.29 28.64 -12.42
C VAL A 32 -9.24 27.48 -12.72
N LEU A 33 -9.66 26.76 -11.67
CA LEU A 33 -10.71 25.74 -11.77
C LEU A 33 -12.05 26.44 -12.10
N ALA A 34 -12.44 26.39 -13.36
CA ALA A 34 -13.79 26.77 -13.78
C ALA A 34 -14.78 25.71 -13.24
N GLN A 35 -15.69 26.16 -12.41
CA GLN A 35 -16.85 25.41 -11.95
C GLN A 35 -17.77 25.18 -13.17
N GLN A 36 -17.78 23.96 -13.73
CA GLN A 36 -18.73 23.59 -14.78
C GLN A 36 -20.10 23.35 -14.15
N SER A 37 -21.04 24.19 -14.54
CA SER A 37 -22.48 24.05 -14.31
C SER A 37 -22.98 22.74 -14.94
N GLY A 38 -23.71 21.92 -14.15
CA GLY A 38 -24.22 20.62 -14.55
C GLY A 38 -25.15 20.70 -15.78
N GLY A 39 -24.68 20.15 -16.89
CA GLY A 39 -25.49 19.71 -17.99
C GLY A 39 -26.02 18.30 -17.71
N SER A 40 -27.31 18.07 -17.90
CA SER A 40 -27.94 16.75 -17.87
C SER A 40 -27.37 15.93 -19.03
N THR A 41 -26.53 14.90 -18.70
CA THR A 41 -26.12 13.90 -19.70
C THR A 41 -27.29 12.95 -19.97
N ALA A 42 -27.56 12.65 -21.23
CA ALA A 42 -28.55 11.65 -21.62
C ALA A 42 -28.19 10.28 -21.04
N ALA A 43 -29.17 9.41 -20.77
CA ALA A 43 -28.95 8.11 -20.13
C ALA A 43 -27.95 7.20 -20.89
N ASN A 44 -27.73 7.47 -22.19
CA ASN A 44 -26.76 6.72 -23.02
C ASN A 44 -25.30 7.20 -22.92
N ASP A 45 -25.04 8.32 -22.21
CA ASP A 45 -23.69 8.91 -22.10
C ASP A 45 -23.02 8.62 -20.76
N LYS A 46 -23.68 7.85 -19.89
CA LYS A 46 -23.12 7.51 -18.57
C LYS A 46 -22.22 6.30 -18.64
N ILE A 47 -21.12 6.35 -17.88
CA ILE A 47 -20.21 5.23 -17.70
C ILE A 47 -20.92 4.10 -16.92
N GLY A 48 -21.08 2.94 -17.54
CA GLY A 48 -21.56 1.73 -16.87
C GLY A 48 -20.47 1.15 -15.96
N VAL A 49 -20.75 1.05 -14.66
CA VAL A 49 -19.79 0.60 -13.65
C VAL A 49 -20.25 -0.69 -13.00
N ALA A 50 -19.32 -1.65 -12.85
CA ALA A 50 -19.52 -2.80 -11.99
C ALA A 50 -18.63 -2.70 -10.74
N ILE A 51 -19.25 -2.89 -9.57
CA ILE A 51 -18.53 -2.91 -8.29
C ILE A 51 -18.20 -4.38 -7.96
N ILE A 52 -16.91 -4.70 -7.95
CA ILE A 52 -16.40 -6.04 -7.65
C ILE A 52 -16.01 -6.10 -6.18
N ALA A 53 -16.77 -6.78 -5.41
CA ALA A 53 -16.93 -6.95 -3.97
C ALA A 53 -18.08 -6.10 -3.38
N ALA A 54 -18.72 -6.63 -2.33
CA ALA A 54 -19.81 -5.96 -1.60
C ALA A 54 -19.42 -5.59 -0.15
N GLY A 55 -18.17 -5.82 0.24
CA GLY A 55 -17.67 -5.60 1.60
C GLY A 55 -17.44 -4.14 1.99
N ASP A 56 -16.75 -3.93 3.12
CA ASP A 56 -16.61 -2.64 3.78
C ASP A 56 -15.95 -1.57 2.88
N ARG A 57 -14.79 -1.87 2.28
CA ARG A 57 -14.12 -0.91 1.38
C ARG A 57 -14.93 -0.65 0.13
N ALA A 58 -15.62 -1.65 -0.41
CA ALA A 58 -16.53 -1.48 -1.53
C ALA A 58 -17.68 -0.49 -1.22
N GLY A 59 -17.99 -0.25 0.06
CA GLY A 59 -18.93 0.79 0.50
C GLY A 59 -18.51 2.19 0.06
N ALA A 60 -17.24 2.54 0.19
CA ALA A 60 -16.72 3.83 -0.28
C ALA A 60 -16.84 3.95 -1.81
N HIS A 61 -16.53 2.87 -2.56
CA HIS A 61 -16.68 2.82 -4.00
C HIS A 61 -18.15 3.02 -4.42
N ARG A 62 -19.07 2.24 -3.83
CA ARG A 62 -20.51 2.38 -4.10
C ARG A 62 -21.00 3.81 -3.83
N ASN A 63 -20.61 4.39 -2.70
CA ASN A 63 -21.04 5.72 -2.31
C ASN A 63 -20.60 6.80 -3.29
N TYR A 64 -19.38 6.68 -3.82
CA TYR A 64 -18.91 7.60 -4.84
C TYR A 64 -19.66 7.42 -6.17
N PHE A 65 -19.69 6.20 -6.72
CA PHE A 65 -20.25 5.97 -8.05
C PHE A 65 -21.75 6.16 -8.11
N LYS A 66 -22.52 5.77 -7.08
CA LYS A 66 -23.98 6.04 -7.03
C LYS A 66 -24.33 7.53 -6.95
N GLY A 67 -23.44 8.35 -6.35
CA GLY A 67 -23.62 9.80 -6.26
C GLY A 67 -23.10 10.57 -7.47
N ASN A 68 -22.40 9.91 -8.39
CA ASN A 68 -21.82 10.54 -9.56
C ASN A 68 -22.79 10.51 -10.76
N ASN A 69 -23.17 11.69 -11.24
CA ASN A 69 -24.13 11.82 -12.36
C ASN A 69 -23.60 11.31 -13.71
N GLN A 70 -22.29 11.09 -13.84
CA GLN A 70 -21.65 10.52 -15.03
C GLN A 70 -21.60 8.98 -14.99
N CYS A 71 -22.05 8.34 -13.92
CA CYS A 71 -21.96 6.90 -13.73
C CYS A 71 -23.34 6.26 -13.51
N THR A 72 -23.42 4.98 -13.86
CA THR A 72 -24.53 4.10 -13.47
C THR A 72 -23.94 2.78 -12.98
N ILE A 73 -24.24 2.39 -11.74
CA ILE A 73 -23.82 1.09 -11.22
C ILE A 73 -24.75 0.02 -11.79
N LEU A 74 -24.21 -0.86 -12.62
CA LEU A 74 -24.94 -1.93 -13.30
C LEU A 74 -24.88 -3.27 -12.56
N TYR A 75 -23.78 -3.51 -11.83
CA TYR A 75 -23.54 -4.77 -11.12
C TYR A 75 -22.95 -4.55 -9.74
N ILE A 76 -23.38 -5.39 -8.80
CA ILE A 76 -22.69 -5.67 -7.53
C ILE A 76 -22.28 -7.14 -7.56
N VAL A 77 -20.99 -7.40 -7.35
CA VAL A 77 -20.40 -8.74 -7.48
C VAL A 77 -19.76 -9.15 -6.16
N ASP A 78 -20.14 -10.31 -5.64
CA ASP A 78 -19.48 -10.91 -4.47
C ASP A 78 -19.71 -12.42 -4.46
N PRO A 79 -18.67 -13.27 -4.27
CA PRO A 79 -18.84 -14.71 -4.14
C PRO A 79 -19.60 -15.12 -2.87
N ASP A 80 -19.77 -14.19 -1.90
CA ASP A 80 -20.72 -14.36 -0.78
C ASP A 80 -22.04 -13.64 -1.10
N THR A 81 -23.04 -14.43 -1.47
CA THR A 81 -24.35 -13.92 -1.88
C THR A 81 -25.07 -13.13 -0.79
N LYS A 82 -24.82 -13.44 0.50
CA LYS A 82 -25.40 -12.69 1.64
C LYS A 82 -24.89 -11.26 1.76
N ARG A 83 -23.74 -10.94 1.17
CA ARG A 83 -23.19 -9.57 1.20
C ARG A 83 -23.88 -8.61 0.22
N MET A 84 -24.52 -9.12 -0.81
CA MET A 84 -25.26 -8.33 -1.81
C MET A 84 -26.70 -8.10 -1.37
N THR A 85 -26.92 -7.38 -0.27
CA THR A 85 -28.24 -7.20 0.37
C THR A 85 -29.21 -6.34 -0.45
N ASP A 86 -30.52 -6.49 -0.20
CA ASP A 86 -31.55 -5.63 -0.81
C ASP A 86 -31.31 -4.17 -0.44
N ALA A 87 -30.90 -3.88 0.81
CA ALA A 87 -30.59 -2.54 1.25
C ALA A 87 -29.50 -1.86 0.38
N ILE A 88 -28.47 -2.58 -0.04
CA ILE A 88 -27.43 -2.06 -0.95
C ILE A 88 -28.03 -1.75 -2.33
N ILE A 89 -28.83 -2.67 -2.87
CA ILE A 89 -29.43 -2.52 -4.20
C ILE A 89 -30.41 -1.35 -4.24
N ASP A 90 -31.30 -1.27 -3.26
CA ASP A 90 -32.32 -0.21 -3.19
C ASP A 90 -31.70 1.17 -2.90
N ASP A 91 -30.64 1.24 -2.11
CA ASP A 91 -29.89 2.47 -1.87
C ASP A 91 -29.22 3.00 -3.14
N ILE A 92 -28.67 2.12 -3.97
CA ILE A 92 -28.09 2.49 -5.27
C ILE A 92 -29.20 2.94 -6.22
N ALA A 93 -30.28 2.15 -6.35
CA ALA A 93 -31.38 2.44 -7.28
C ALA A 93 -31.98 3.83 -7.04
N LYS A 94 -32.23 4.20 -5.78
CA LYS A 94 -32.78 5.53 -5.40
C LYS A 94 -31.95 6.71 -5.93
N THR A 95 -30.65 6.53 -6.12
CA THR A 95 -29.74 7.60 -6.57
C THR A 95 -29.54 7.65 -8.08
N GLN A 96 -29.97 6.61 -8.82
CA GLN A 96 -29.76 6.48 -10.26
C GLN A 96 -31.07 6.25 -11.06
N GLY A 97 -32.20 6.81 -10.56
CA GLY A 97 -33.47 6.78 -11.26
C GLY A 97 -34.14 5.42 -11.27
N ASP A 98 -34.14 4.75 -10.13
CA ASP A 98 -34.72 3.42 -9.88
C ASP A 98 -34.11 2.27 -10.72
N ILE A 99 -33.00 2.51 -11.40
CA ILE A 99 -32.25 1.45 -12.08
C ILE A 99 -31.57 0.58 -11.02
N LYS A 100 -31.97 -0.68 -10.88
CA LYS A 100 -31.40 -1.62 -9.91
C LYS A 100 -30.19 -2.34 -10.49
N PRO A 101 -29.03 -2.31 -9.82
CA PRO A 101 -27.90 -3.13 -10.23
C PRO A 101 -28.18 -4.62 -10.09
N GLN A 102 -27.64 -5.41 -11.00
CA GLN A 102 -27.72 -6.87 -10.95
C GLN A 102 -26.74 -7.41 -9.89
N ARG A 103 -27.14 -8.49 -9.23
CA ARG A 103 -26.27 -9.26 -8.31
C ARG A 103 -25.70 -10.44 -9.05
N VAL A 104 -24.39 -10.61 -9.00
CA VAL A 104 -23.73 -11.79 -9.56
C VAL A 104 -22.64 -12.28 -8.63
N ALA A 105 -22.53 -13.59 -8.45
CA ALA A 105 -21.47 -14.19 -7.64
C ALA A 105 -20.15 -14.26 -8.43
N ASP A 106 -20.22 -14.50 -9.73
CA ASP A 106 -19.07 -14.67 -10.61
C ASP A 106 -18.80 -13.40 -11.43
N MET A 107 -17.66 -12.76 -11.17
CA MET A 107 -17.27 -11.52 -11.85
C MET A 107 -17.06 -11.68 -13.37
N ARG A 108 -16.80 -12.90 -13.87
CA ARG A 108 -16.59 -13.15 -15.31
C ARG A 108 -17.80 -12.73 -16.14
N ARG A 109 -19.00 -12.83 -15.58
CA ARG A 109 -20.25 -12.39 -16.23
C ARG A 109 -20.30 -10.88 -16.56
N VAL A 110 -19.58 -10.08 -15.78
CA VAL A 110 -19.52 -8.63 -15.98
C VAL A 110 -18.65 -8.29 -17.19
N PHE A 111 -17.63 -9.08 -17.47
CA PHE A 111 -16.70 -8.78 -18.56
C PHE A 111 -17.29 -9.00 -19.95
N ASP A 112 -18.32 -9.86 -20.07
CA ASP A 112 -19.02 -10.12 -21.33
C ASP A 112 -20.08 -9.05 -21.65
N ASP A 113 -20.53 -8.28 -20.64
CA ASP A 113 -21.53 -7.23 -20.83
C ASP A 113 -20.93 -5.96 -21.44
N LYS A 114 -21.39 -5.60 -22.66
CA LYS A 114 -20.91 -4.42 -23.39
C LYS A 114 -21.36 -3.09 -22.79
N SER A 115 -22.39 -3.10 -21.93
CA SER A 115 -22.85 -1.89 -21.23
C SER A 115 -21.96 -1.51 -20.04
N VAL A 116 -21.06 -2.39 -19.61
CA VAL A 116 -20.06 -2.09 -18.59
C VAL A 116 -18.82 -1.50 -19.24
N ASP A 117 -18.50 -0.26 -18.92
CA ASP A 117 -17.30 0.46 -19.39
C ASP A 117 -16.14 0.31 -18.43
N ALA A 118 -16.42 0.24 -17.14
CA ALA A 118 -15.42 0.22 -16.08
C ALA A 118 -15.81 -0.69 -14.92
N ILE A 119 -14.79 -1.22 -14.24
CA ILE A 119 -14.95 -1.91 -12.96
C ILE A 119 -14.31 -1.12 -11.83
N SER A 120 -14.83 -1.32 -10.61
CA SER A 120 -14.22 -0.84 -9.39
C SER A 120 -14.04 -2.00 -8.43
N CYS A 121 -12.78 -2.42 -8.23
CA CYS A 121 -12.40 -3.65 -7.53
C CYS A 121 -11.94 -3.35 -6.10
N ALA A 122 -12.62 -3.95 -5.11
CA ALA A 122 -12.27 -3.91 -3.70
C ALA A 122 -12.33 -5.31 -3.06
N THR A 123 -11.81 -6.29 -3.77
CA THR A 123 -11.73 -7.69 -3.37
C THR A 123 -10.62 -7.95 -2.34
N THR A 124 -10.35 -9.20 -2.05
CA THR A 124 -9.13 -9.62 -1.35
C THR A 124 -7.90 -9.46 -2.26
N ASN A 125 -6.71 -9.25 -1.66
CA ASN A 125 -5.51 -8.84 -2.41
C ASN A 125 -5.15 -9.79 -3.55
N HIS A 126 -5.30 -11.11 -3.34
CA HIS A 126 -4.94 -12.12 -4.34
C HIS A 126 -5.80 -12.09 -5.61
N TRP A 127 -6.93 -11.38 -5.59
CA TRP A 127 -7.80 -11.22 -6.74
C TRP A 127 -7.51 -9.94 -7.56
N HIS A 128 -6.84 -8.94 -6.97
CA HIS A 128 -6.70 -7.62 -7.57
C HIS A 128 -6.12 -7.67 -8.99
N ALA A 129 -4.99 -8.37 -9.16
CA ALA A 129 -4.30 -8.40 -10.44
C ALA A 129 -5.12 -9.12 -11.52
N LEU A 130 -5.65 -10.30 -11.23
CA LEU A 130 -6.40 -11.08 -12.22
C LEU A 130 -7.69 -10.36 -12.62
N THR A 131 -8.38 -9.73 -11.67
CA THR A 131 -9.56 -8.90 -11.95
C THR A 131 -9.23 -7.74 -12.90
N GLY A 132 -8.12 -7.04 -12.66
CA GLY A 132 -7.65 -5.96 -13.53
C GLY A 132 -7.26 -6.44 -14.92
N LEU A 133 -6.56 -7.57 -15.02
CA LEU A 133 -6.17 -8.18 -16.29
C LEU A 133 -7.41 -8.55 -17.12
N TRP A 134 -8.35 -9.27 -16.54
CA TRP A 134 -9.59 -9.66 -17.23
C TRP A 134 -10.40 -8.43 -17.68
N ALA A 135 -10.46 -7.39 -16.85
CA ALA A 135 -11.15 -6.15 -17.23
C ALA A 135 -10.54 -5.53 -18.49
N VAL A 136 -9.23 -5.29 -18.53
CA VAL A 136 -8.60 -4.64 -19.68
C VAL A 136 -8.57 -5.52 -20.92
N GLN A 137 -8.47 -6.84 -20.77
CA GLN A 137 -8.61 -7.81 -21.85
C GLN A 137 -10.00 -7.79 -22.48
N ALA A 138 -11.03 -7.59 -21.65
CA ALA A 138 -12.43 -7.40 -22.09
C ALA A 138 -12.72 -5.98 -22.59
N GLY A 139 -11.70 -5.12 -22.73
CA GLY A 139 -11.85 -3.74 -23.21
C GLY A 139 -12.40 -2.75 -22.20
N LYS A 140 -12.41 -3.09 -20.89
CA LYS A 140 -12.94 -2.25 -19.83
C LYS A 140 -11.83 -1.55 -19.06
N HIS A 141 -12.15 -0.43 -18.42
CA HIS A 141 -11.26 0.28 -17.49
C HIS A 141 -11.38 -0.29 -16.08
N ALA A 142 -10.36 -0.11 -15.23
CA ALA A 142 -10.36 -0.65 -13.88
C ALA A 142 -9.83 0.34 -12.83
N TYR A 143 -10.59 0.54 -11.77
CA TYR A 143 -10.09 1.05 -10.50
C TYR A 143 -9.83 -0.14 -9.59
N ILE A 144 -8.60 -0.29 -9.08
CA ILE A 144 -8.20 -1.44 -8.26
C ILE A 144 -7.69 -0.94 -6.92
N GLU A 145 -8.26 -1.44 -5.83
CA GLU A 145 -7.78 -1.12 -4.49
C GLU A 145 -6.32 -1.53 -4.28
N LYS A 146 -5.69 -0.84 -3.32
CA LYS A 146 -4.32 -1.18 -2.90
C LYS A 146 -4.33 -2.44 -1.98
N PRO A 147 -3.23 -3.23 -1.97
CA PRO A 147 -2.14 -3.20 -2.94
C PRO A 147 -2.62 -3.57 -4.33
N LEU A 148 -2.04 -2.99 -5.36
CA LEU A 148 -2.42 -3.28 -6.75
C LEU A 148 -2.39 -4.77 -7.08
N CYS A 149 -1.50 -5.51 -6.42
CA CYS A 149 -1.18 -6.91 -6.69
C CYS A 149 -0.80 -7.64 -5.39
N HIS A 150 -0.87 -8.98 -5.42
CA HIS A 150 -0.53 -9.85 -4.30
C HIS A 150 0.95 -10.28 -4.30
N ASN A 151 1.60 -10.23 -5.46
CA ASN A 151 3.03 -10.44 -5.63
C ASN A 151 3.57 -9.51 -6.73
N ILE A 152 4.89 -9.40 -6.82
CA ILE A 152 5.52 -8.40 -7.68
C ILE A 152 5.32 -8.69 -9.18
N HIS A 153 5.30 -9.97 -9.54
CA HIS A 153 5.07 -10.43 -10.92
C HIS A 153 3.68 -10.00 -11.45
N GLU A 154 2.66 -10.04 -10.61
CA GLU A 154 1.32 -9.57 -10.94
C GLU A 154 1.28 -8.08 -11.30
N GLY A 155 2.07 -7.26 -10.59
CA GLY A 155 2.22 -5.84 -10.89
C GLY A 155 2.80 -5.62 -12.29
N TRP A 156 3.85 -6.37 -12.65
CA TRP A 156 4.45 -6.29 -13.99
C TRP A 156 3.50 -6.76 -15.10
N ALA A 157 2.67 -7.77 -14.81
CA ALA A 157 1.65 -8.22 -15.76
C ALA A 157 0.58 -7.12 -16.01
N LEU A 158 0.15 -6.41 -14.96
CA LEU A 158 -0.77 -5.28 -15.11
C LEU A 158 -0.16 -4.11 -15.89
N GLU A 159 1.12 -3.78 -15.66
CA GLU A 159 1.83 -2.78 -16.47
C GLU A 159 1.86 -3.16 -17.96
N ALA A 160 2.16 -4.44 -18.26
CA ALA A 160 2.15 -4.95 -19.63
C ALA A 160 0.76 -4.89 -20.26
N ALA A 161 -0.29 -5.21 -19.46
CA ALA A 161 -1.67 -5.15 -19.91
C ALA A 161 -2.11 -3.73 -20.29
N VAL A 162 -1.79 -2.73 -19.46
CA VAL A 162 -2.10 -1.31 -19.77
C VAL A 162 -1.42 -0.90 -21.08
N LYS A 163 -0.15 -1.26 -21.28
CA LYS A 163 0.61 -0.96 -22.50
C LYS A 163 -0.02 -1.61 -23.73
N LYS A 164 -0.50 -2.85 -23.62
CA LYS A 164 -1.09 -3.62 -24.72
C LYS A 164 -2.52 -3.17 -25.07
N TYR A 165 -3.39 -3.12 -24.06
CA TYR A 165 -4.83 -2.91 -24.25
C TYR A 165 -5.24 -1.43 -24.23
N LYS A 166 -4.35 -0.51 -23.83
CA LYS A 166 -4.59 0.94 -23.77
C LYS A 166 -5.81 1.33 -22.95
N LYS A 167 -6.08 0.58 -21.88
CA LYS A 167 -7.16 0.86 -20.93
C LYS A 167 -6.62 1.44 -19.64
N VAL A 168 -7.42 2.28 -19.02
CA VAL A 168 -7.09 2.90 -17.74
C VAL A 168 -7.09 1.84 -16.64
N ILE A 169 -5.99 1.75 -15.89
CA ILE A 169 -5.93 1.12 -14.57
C ILE A 169 -5.46 2.18 -13.58
N GLN A 170 -6.29 2.47 -12.58
CA GLN A 170 -5.93 3.31 -11.45
C GLN A 170 -5.85 2.50 -10.17
N THR A 171 -4.75 2.68 -9.43
CA THR A 171 -4.54 2.05 -8.12
C THR A 171 -5.15 2.88 -7.01
N GLY A 172 -5.80 2.26 -6.02
CA GLY A 172 -6.43 2.92 -4.88
C GLY A 172 -5.45 3.55 -3.87
N THR A 173 -4.41 4.24 -4.35
CA THR A 173 -3.48 5.05 -3.54
C THR A 173 -3.90 6.53 -3.59
N GLN A 174 -5.04 6.82 -2.97
CA GLN A 174 -5.76 8.11 -3.09
C GLN A 174 -4.96 9.34 -2.68
N CYS A 175 -3.92 9.19 -1.88
CA CYS A 175 -3.02 10.29 -1.50
C CYS A 175 -2.37 10.97 -2.71
N ARG A 176 -2.21 10.28 -3.84
CA ARG A 176 -1.71 10.82 -5.10
C ARG A 176 -2.61 11.91 -5.71
N SER A 177 -3.88 11.93 -5.35
CA SER A 177 -4.82 12.95 -5.81
C SER A 177 -5.09 14.05 -4.77
N ASN A 178 -4.48 13.97 -3.58
CA ASN A 178 -4.71 14.93 -2.51
C ASN A 178 -3.84 16.18 -2.68
N PRO A 179 -4.43 17.40 -2.71
CA PRO A 179 -3.68 18.65 -2.81
C PRO A 179 -2.61 18.80 -1.73
N SER A 180 -2.85 18.32 -0.50
CA SER A 180 -1.85 18.35 0.56
C SER A 180 -0.55 17.65 0.16
N ASN A 181 -0.64 16.44 -0.44
CA ASN A 181 0.53 15.67 -0.84
C ASN A 181 1.15 16.20 -2.14
N ILE A 182 0.32 16.60 -3.12
CA ILE A 182 0.80 17.19 -4.39
C ILE A 182 1.65 18.42 -4.10
N ASN A 183 1.15 19.33 -3.25
CA ASN A 183 1.85 20.57 -2.90
C ASN A 183 3.06 20.31 -2.00
N ALA A 184 3.02 19.31 -1.11
CA ALA A 184 4.17 18.90 -0.31
C ALA A 184 5.32 18.38 -1.18
N VAL A 185 5.01 17.54 -2.17
CA VAL A 185 5.99 17.03 -3.14
C VAL A 185 6.56 18.15 -3.99
N ALA A 186 5.74 19.09 -4.46
CA ALA A 186 6.22 20.28 -5.20
C ALA A 186 7.20 21.08 -4.35
N PHE A 187 6.86 21.35 -3.08
CA PHE A 187 7.73 22.06 -2.14
C PHE A 187 9.06 21.33 -1.88
N ILE A 188 9.05 20.00 -1.78
CA ILE A 188 10.29 19.20 -1.67
C ILE A 188 11.14 19.38 -2.94
N ARG A 189 10.54 19.29 -4.13
CA ARG A 189 11.26 19.43 -5.42
C ARG A 189 11.84 20.82 -5.64
N GLU A 190 11.21 21.84 -5.09
CA GLU A 190 11.71 23.23 -5.06
C GLU A 190 12.84 23.44 -4.03
N GLY A 191 13.22 22.39 -3.28
CA GLY A 191 14.29 22.46 -2.28
C GLY A 191 13.85 23.03 -0.94
N GLY A 192 12.54 23.04 -0.65
CA GLY A 192 11.97 23.64 0.55
C GLY A 192 12.44 23.03 1.87
N ILE A 193 12.92 21.77 1.86
CA ILE A 193 13.61 21.12 2.98
C ILE A 193 15.07 20.72 2.62
N GLY A 194 15.62 21.27 1.54
CA GLY A 194 16.95 20.94 1.03
C GLY A 194 17.01 19.61 0.27
N GLU A 195 18.20 19.02 0.16
CA GLU A 195 18.41 17.72 -0.50
C GLU A 195 17.77 16.59 0.31
N VAL A 196 16.99 15.73 -0.35
CA VAL A 196 16.31 14.59 0.29
C VAL A 196 16.93 13.27 -0.16
N LYS A 197 17.37 12.46 0.81
CA LYS A 197 17.98 11.12 0.58
C LYS A 197 17.31 10.02 1.40
N PHE A 198 16.54 10.36 2.42
CA PHE A 198 15.97 9.43 3.36
C PHE A 198 14.49 9.70 3.60
N SER A 199 13.68 8.65 3.61
CA SER A 199 12.27 8.74 3.97
C SER A 199 11.86 7.53 4.80
N ARG A 200 11.09 7.77 5.85
CA ARG A 200 10.55 6.75 6.75
C ARG A 200 9.04 6.67 6.61
N GLY A 201 8.54 5.50 6.20
CA GLY A 201 7.12 5.19 6.24
C GLY A 201 6.76 4.49 7.54
N LEU A 202 5.61 4.81 8.11
CA LEU A 202 5.16 4.29 9.41
C LEU A 202 3.77 3.69 9.32
N CYS A 203 3.60 2.49 9.88
CA CYS A 203 2.32 1.89 10.21
C CYS A 203 2.32 1.49 11.69
N TYR A 204 2.16 2.49 12.58
CA TYR A 204 1.99 2.29 14.02
C TYR A 204 0.49 2.19 14.32
N LYS A 205 -0.07 1.05 13.95
CA LYS A 205 -1.51 0.80 14.05
C LYS A 205 -1.77 -0.50 14.79
N ARG A 206 -2.34 -0.38 16.00
CA ARG A 206 -2.65 -1.56 16.79
C ARG A 206 -3.56 -2.52 16.00
N ARG A 207 -3.13 -3.78 15.96
CA ARG A 207 -3.90 -4.92 15.46
C ARG A 207 -4.05 -5.95 16.58
N ALA A 208 -5.23 -6.52 16.69
CA ALA A 208 -5.44 -7.67 17.56
C ALA A 208 -4.92 -8.95 16.91
N ALA A 209 -4.61 -9.96 17.73
CA ALA A 209 -4.50 -11.34 17.25
C ALA A 209 -5.79 -11.75 16.54
N ILE A 210 -5.68 -12.56 15.48
CA ILE A 210 -6.85 -13.02 14.72
C ILE A 210 -7.47 -14.31 15.25
N GLY A 211 -7.01 -14.76 16.40
CA GLY A 211 -7.52 -15.96 17.06
C GLY A 211 -6.64 -17.18 16.82
N ALA A 212 -6.97 -18.27 17.48
CA ALA A 212 -6.22 -19.50 17.37
C ALA A 212 -6.27 -20.09 15.95
N LEU A 213 -5.16 -20.63 15.50
CA LEU A 213 -5.10 -21.48 14.32
C LEU A 213 -5.99 -22.71 14.54
N GLY A 214 -6.86 -23.01 13.59
CA GLY A 214 -7.78 -24.16 13.66
C GLY A 214 -8.50 -24.35 12.34
N GLU A 215 -9.40 -25.32 12.29
CA GLU A 215 -10.29 -25.51 11.14
C GLU A 215 -11.65 -24.91 11.47
N TYR A 216 -12.14 -24.05 10.59
CA TYR A 216 -13.41 -23.35 10.74
C TYR A 216 -14.33 -23.65 9.56
N PRO A 217 -15.66 -23.68 9.75
CA PRO A 217 -16.58 -23.90 8.66
C PRO A 217 -16.59 -22.72 7.68
N ILE A 218 -16.57 -23.04 6.40
CA ILE A 218 -16.81 -22.05 5.34
C ILE A 218 -18.28 -21.64 5.42
N PRO A 219 -18.59 -20.31 5.38
CA PRO A 219 -19.99 -19.88 5.38
C PRO A 219 -20.74 -20.44 4.16
N GLU A 220 -21.94 -20.99 4.36
CA GLU A 220 -22.75 -21.63 3.32
C GLU A 220 -23.10 -20.72 2.13
N SER A 221 -23.11 -19.40 2.35
CA SER A 221 -23.40 -18.40 1.32
C SER A 221 -22.24 -18.07 0.42
N VAL A 222 -21.03 -18.61 0.71
CA VAL A 222 -19.80 -18.33 -0.01
C VAL A 222 -19.50 -19.40 -1.04
N ASP A 223 -19.39 -19.01 -2.30
CA ASP A 223 -18.70 -19.83 -3.30
C ASP A 223 -17.20 -19.79 -3.01
N TYR A 224 -16.72 -20.81 -2.27
CA TYR A 224 -15.33 -20.85 -1.79
C TYR A 224 -14.32 -21.10 -2.91
N ASP A 225 -14.72 -21.78 -3.99
CA ASP A 225 -13.90 -21.96 -5.18
C ASP A 225 -13.62 -20.60 -5.84
N MET A 226 -14.68 -19.84 -6.08
CA MET A 226 -14.60 -18.49 -6.61
C MET A 226 -13.88 -17.53 -5.66
N TRP A 227 -14.14 -17.61 -4.34
CA TRP A 227 -13.47 -16.77 -3.36
C TRP A 227 -11.95 -17.03 -3.32
N SER A 228 -11.54 -18.29 -3.38
CA SER A 228 -10.12 -18.71 -3.41
C SER A 228 -9.43 -18.30 -4.70
N GLY A 229 -10.11 -18.42 -5.84
CA GLY A 229 -9.64 -17.94 -7.15
C GLY A 229 -8.21 -18.36 -7.48
N PRO A 230 -7.29 -17.38 -7.68
CA PRO A 230 -5.87 -17.65 -8.00
C PRO A 230 -5.10 -18.36 -6.89
N ALA A 231 -5.57 -18.30 -5.65
CA ALA A 231 -4.95 -19.00 -4.54
C ALA A 231 -5.31 -20.50 -4.56
N PRO A 232 -4.44 -21.39 -4.06
CA PRO A 232 -4.80 -22.78 -3.80
C PRO A 232 -6.02 -22.87 -2.88
N ILE A 233 -6.88 -23.87 -3.09
CA ILE A 233 -7.94 -24.17 -2.14
C ILE A 233 -7.30 -24.79 -0.91
N ALA A 234 -7.50 -24.16 0.24
CA ALA A 234 -6.96 -24.59 1.52
C ALA A 234 -8.09 -24.60 2.57
N PRO A 235 -7.98 -25.40 3.65
CA PRO A 235 -8.89 -25.31 4.78
C PRO A 235 -8.98 -23.89 5.33
N LEU A 236 -10.15 -23.48 5.78
CA LEU A 236 -10.31 -22.19 6.45
C LEU A 236 -9.72 -22.28 7.86
N THR A 237 -8.59 -21.61 8.08
CA THR A 237 -7.82 -21.70 9.34
C THR A 237 -8.00 -20.51 10.27
N ARG A 238 -8.87 -19.55 9.91
CA ARG A 238 -9.17 -18.33 10.68
C ARG A 238 -10.66 -18.24 11.00
N ARG A 239 -10.98 -17.63 12.13
CA ARG A 239 -12.37 -17.51 12.59
C ARG A 239 -13.18 -16.48 11.82
N ASN A 240 -12.61 -15.29 11.59
CA ASN A 240 -13.29 -14.20 10.87
C ASN A 240 -12.95 -14.31 9.38
N PHE A 241 -13.88 -14.87 8.61
CA PHE A 241 -13.69 -15.15 7.19
C PHE A 241 -13.39 -13.89 6.37
N HIS A 242 -14.18 -12.82 6.55
CA HIS A 242 -14.18 -11.67 5.63
C HIS A 242 -13.11 -10.61 5.90
N TYR A 243 -12.42 -10.65 7.06
CA TYR A 243 -11.45 -9.61 7.39
C TYR A 243 -10.05 -10.15 7.66
N ASP A 244 -9.92 -11.27 8.36
CA ASP A 244 -8.63 -11.74 8.87
C ASP A 244 -7.72 -12.36 7.80
N TRP A 245 -8.20 -12.52 6.58
CA TRP A 245 -7.40 -12.89 5.41
C TRP A 245 -6.22 -11.95 5.16
N HIS A 246 -6.30 -10.69 5.61
CA HIS A 246 -5.22 -9.71 5.49
C HIS A 246 -3.90 -10.19 6.09
N TRP A 247 -3.97 -10.98 7.16
CA TRP A 247 -2.80 -11.50 7.90
C TRP A 247 -2.46 -12.95 7.59
N GLN A 248 -3.00 -13.48 6.50
CA GLN A 248 -2.63 -14.80 5.95
C GLN A 248 -1.99 -14.61 4.57
N ARG A 249 -0.70 -15.01 4.41
CA ARG A 249 0.08 -14.82 3.15
C ARG A 249 -0.56 -15.46 1.93
N LEU A 250 -1.45 -16.44 2.14
CA LEU A 250 -2.16 -17.08 1.04
C LEU A 250 -3.10 -16.10 0.31
N TYR A 251 -3.64 -15.10 1.01
CA TYR A 251 -4.68 -14.20 0.52
C TYR A 251 -4.35 -12.72 0.65
N GLY A 252 -3.54 -12.39 1.65
CA GLY A 252 -3.13 -11.02 2.00
C GLY A 252 -1.62 -10.88 2.15
N ASN A 253 -1.16 -9.69 2.48
CA ASN A 253 0.26 -9.35 2.55
C ASN A 253 0.68 -8.76 3.91
N GLY A 254 -0.11 -9.04 4.98
CA GLY A 254 0.14 -8.46 6.30
C GLY A 254 -0.04 -6.94 6.35
N ASP A 255 0.38 -6.30 7.44
CA ASP A 255 0.29 -4.84 7.54
C ASP A 255 1.29 -4.13 6.62
N LEU A 256 2.43 -4.74 6.32
CA LEU A 256 3.36 -4.21 5.32
C LEU A 256 2.68 -4.05 3.95
N GLY A 257 1.85 -5.01 3.53
CA GLY A 257 1.11 -4.90 2.25
C GLY A 257 -0.28 -4.29 2.38
N ASN A 258 -0.89 -4.29 3.56
CA ASN A 258 -2.21 -3.69 3.76
C ASN A 258 -2.14 -2.17 3.96
N GLN A 259 -1.28 -1.68 4.85
CA GLN A 259 -1.10 -0.25 5.11
C GLN A 259 0.08 0.33 4.31
N GLY A 260 1.16 -0.43 4.19
CA GLY A 260 2.42 -0.01 3.60
C GLY A 260 2.31 0.66 2.23
N PRO A 261 1.53 0.16 1.26
CA PRO A 261 1.46 0.77 -0.07
C PRO A 261 1.09 2.26 -0.07
N HIS A 262 0.34 2.75 0.91
CA HIS A 262 0.08 4.19 1.05
C HIS A 262 1.33 4.98 1.44
N GLN A 263 2.06 4.52 2.45
CA GLN A 263 3.21 5.25 2.98
C GLN A 263 4.48 5.03 2.15
N THR A 264 4.70 3.81 1.63
CA THR A 264 5.81 3.55 0.72
C THR A 264 5.65 4.32 -0.59
N ASP A 265 4.41 4.50 -1.07
CA ASP A 265 4.11 5.31 -2.23
C ASP A 265 4.49 6.77 -2.03
N ILE A 266 4.12 7.36 -0.89
CA ILE A 266 4.45 8.75 -0.56
C ILE A 266 5.96 8.91 -0.32
N ALA A 267 6.58 7.99 0.42
CA ALA A 267 8.03 8.00 0.65
C ALA A 267 8.81 7.96 -0.67
N ARG A 268 8.42 7.07 -1.58
CA ARG A 268 8.96 6.97 -2.93
C ARG A 268 8.76 8.28 -3.71
N TRP A 269 7.57 8.87 -3.62
CA TRP A 269 7.21 10.12 -4.32
C TRP A 269 8.00 11.32 -3.80
N HIS A 270 8.18 11.43 -2.48
CA HIS A 270 9.03 12.45 -1.86
C HIS A 270 10.49 12.36 -2.35
N LEU A 271 11.01 11.14 -2.48
CA LEU A 271 12.38 10.89 -2.93
C LEU A 271 12.54 10.90 -4.47
N GLY A 272 11.45 10.94 -5.24
CA GLY A 272 11.50 10.86 -6.71
C GLY A 272 12.00 9.52 -7.23
N LEU A 273 11.60 8.40 -6.60
CA LEU A 273 12.04 7.06 -6.94
C LEU A 273 11.03 6.37 -7.86
N GLU A 274 11.47 6.03 -9.09
CA GLU A 274 10.66 5.40 -10.14
C GLU A 274 11.20 4.00 -10.53
N ARG A 275 11.86 3.32 -9.61
CA ARG A 275 12.37 1.97 -9.74
C ARG A 275 12.32 1.23 -8.42
N HIS A 276 12.55 -0.08 -8.44
CA HIS A 276 12.75 -0.88 -7.22
C HIS A 276 14.13 -0.64 -6.61
N PRO A 277 14.33 -0.94 -5.30
CA PRO A 277 15.62 -0.80 -4.61
C PRO A 277 16.66 -1.80 -5.14
N ASN A 278 17.93 -1.52 -4.88
CA ASN A 278 19.04 -2.41 -5.21
C ASN A 278 19.21 -3.50 -4.15
N THR A 279 18.95 -3.17 -2.88
CA THR A 279 19.20 -4.05 -1.75
C THR A 279 18.05 -3.95 -0.76
N ILE A 280 17.65 -5.07 -0.17
CA ILE A 280 16.56 -5.16 0.78
C ILE A 280 16.96 -6.06 1.94
N ILE A 281 16.60 -5.66 3.15
CA ILE A 281 16.60 -6.49 4.33
C ILE A 281 15.38 -6.18 5.20
N ALA A 282 14.79 -7.19 5.82
CA ALA A 282 13.70 -7.01 6.75
C ALA A 282 13.90 -7.83 8.02
N TYR A 283 13.40 -7.32 9.15
CA TYR A 283 13.44 -8.01 10.43
C TYR A 283 12.18 -7.73 11.25
N GLY A 284 11.87 -8.62 12.19
CA GLY A 284 10.69 -8.47 13.04
C GLY A 284 10.10 -9.78 13.49
N GLY A 285 8.78 -9.87 13.52
CA GLY A 285 8.06 -11.07 13.92
C GLY A 285 6.57 -10.86 14.11
N ARG A 286 5.86 -11.98 14.36
CA ARG A 286 4.48 -11.95 14.85
C ARG A 286 4.53 -12.17 16.36
N LEU A 287 4.56 -11.06 17.13
CA LEU A 287 4.97 -11.03 18.53
C LEU A 287 3.94 -10.29 19.41
N GLY A 288 3.89 -10.65 20.69
CA GLY A 288 3.28 -9.84 21.74
C GLY A 288 1.75 -9.90 21.84
N TYR A 289 1.12 -10.92 21.33
CA TYR A 289 -0.29 -11.16 21.57
C TYR A 289 -0.55 -11.76 22.95
N ASP A 290 -1.57 -11.31 23.66
CA ASP A 290 -1.83 -11.68 25.05
C ASP A 290 -2.00 -13.21 25.25
N LYS A 291 -2.65 -13.86 24.27
CA LYS A 291 -2.84 -15.31 24.31
C LYS A 291 -1.55 -16.09 24.17
N GLU A 292 -0.60 -15.62 23.36
CA GLU A 292 0.73 -16.25 23.23
C GLU A 292 1.50 -16.22 24.55
N LYS A 293 1.28 -15.20 25.36
CA LYS A 293 1.95 -15.07 26.67
C LYS A 293 1.37 -15.99 27.75
N ASN A 294 0.09 -16.31 27.67
CA ASN A 294 -0.64 -17.04 28.72
C ASN A 294 -0.83 -18.53 28.40
N ASP A 295 -0.73 -18.90 27.12
CA ASP A 295 -0.89 -20.26 26.64
C ASP A 295 0.27 -20.62 25.70
N PRO A 296 1.24 -21.42 26.16
CA PRO A 296 2.39 -21.81 25.35
C PRO A 296 2.02 -22.66 24.12
N ASN A 297 0.81 -23.19 24.07
CA ASN A 297 0.31 -23.96 22.93
C ASN A 297 -0.51 -23.10 21.96
N TYR A 298 -0.70 -21.81 22.26
CA TYR A 298 -1.43 -20.91 21.36
C TYR A 298 -0.61 -20.60 20.12
N VAL A 299 -1.19 -20.88 18.97
CA VAL A 299 -0.67 -20.47 17.67
C VAL A 299 -1.72 -19.53 17.05
N ASP A 300 -1.31 -18.29 16.76
CA ASP A 300 -2.18 -17.34 16.07
C ASP A 300 -2.42 -17.79 14.63
N ALA A 301 -3.64 -17.63 14.14
CA ALA A 301 -4.01 -18.01 12.78
C ALA A 301 -3.37 -17.13 11.68
N GLY A 302 -2.77 -16.00 12.06
CA GLY A 302 -2.01 -15.16 11.14
C GLY A 302 -0.57 -15.64 10.99
N ASP A 303 -0.06 -15.53 9.79
CA ASP A 303 1.30 -15.97 9.41
C ASP A 303 2.16 -14.83 8.83
N THR A 304 1.68 -13.58 8.94
CA THR A 304 2.44 -12.37 8.57
C THR A 304 2.94 -11.65 9.82
N ALA A 305 4.05 -10.91 9.71
CA ALA A 305 4.57 -10.11 10.81
C ALA A 305 3.56 -9.04 11.28
N ASN A 306 3.51 -8.78 12.59
CA ASN A 306 2.81 -7.63 13.17
C ASN A 306 3.78 -6.54 13.65
N THR A 307 5.05 -6.88 13.78
CA THR A 307 6.16 -5.95 14.00
C THR A 307 7.21 -6.26 12.96
N GLU A 308 7.51 -5.30 12.07
CA GLU A 308 8.45 -5.49 10.97
C GLU A 308 9.09 -4.16 10.60
N VAL A 309 10.40 -4.21 10.40
CA VAL A 309 11.16 -3.11 9.80
C VAL A 309 11.75 -3.62 8.49
N SER A 310 11.47 -2.91 7.40
CA SER A 310 12.01 -3.19 6.08
C SER A 310 12.87 -2.01 5.62
N ILE A 311 14.09 -2.28 5.19
CA ILE A 311 15.07 -1.30 4.71
C ILE A 311 15.27 -1.50 3.22
N TYR A 312 15.14 -0.42 2.45
CA TYR A 312 15.22 -0.40 0.99
C TYR A 312 16.32 0.57 0.56
N ASP A 313 17.47 0.03 0.15
CA ASP A 313 18.62 0.80 -0.32
C ASP A 313 18.57 0.98 -1.84
N TYR A 314 18.63 2.22 -2.29
CA TYR A 314 18.67 2.62 -3.69
C TYR A 314 20.05 3.10 -4.15
N GLY A 315 21.07 3.00 -3.27
CA GLY A 315 22.42 3.48 -3.46
C GLY A 315 22.67 4.84 -2.84
N ASP A 316 22.07 5.90 -3.39
CA ASP A 316 22.17 7.29 -2.90
C ASP A 316 20.94 7.72 -2.08
N LYS A 317 19.88 6.92 -2.06
CA LYS A 317 18.65 7.12 -1.30
C LYS A 317 18.23 5.87 -0.56
N CYS A 318 17.47 6.05 0.51
CA CYS A 318 16.98 4.95 1.32
C CYS A 318 15.54 5.21 1.80
N ILE A 319 14.75 4.14 1.82
CA ILE A 319 13.45 4.10 2.50
C ILE A 319 13.53 3.08 3.62
N VAL A 320 13.06 3.45 4.81
CA VAL A 320 12.79 2.53 5.92
C VAL A 320 11.29 2.50 6.14
N PHE A 321 10.71 1.32 6.27
CA PHE A 321 9.31 1.16 6.63
C PHE A 321 9.18 0.40 7.94
N GLU A 322 8.42 0.97 8.89
CA GLU A 322 8.21 0.36 10.20
C GLU A 322 6.73 0.00 10.40
N THR A 323 6.44 -1.29 10.54
CA THR A 323 5.15 -1.83 10.97
C THR A 323 5.20 -2.09 12.48
N ARG A 324 4.25 -1.56 13.24
CA ARG A 324 4.09 -1.83 14.67
C ARG A 324 2.62 -2.10 14.99
N GLY A 325 2.27 -3.37 15.10
CA GLY A 325 0.91 -3.84 15.35
C GLY A 325 0.49 -3.84 16.83
N LEU A 326 1.40 -3.52 17.75
CA LEU A 326 1.11 -3.34 19.17
C LEU A 326 0.95 -1.85 19.50
N VAL A 327 0.54 -1.52 20.72
CA VAL A 327 0.37 -0.13 21.13
C VAL A 327 1.73 0.58 21.11
N THR A 328 1.82 1.65 20.36
CA THR A 328 3.05 2.43 20.23
C THR A 328 2.76 3.92 20.08
N PRO A 329 3.59 4.80 20.68
CA PRO A 329 3.45 6.25 20.51
C PRO A 329 3.80 6.67 19.07
N ARG A 330 3.37 7.88 18.70
CA ARG A 330 3.78 8.53 17.45
C ARG A 330 5.30 8.76 17.45
N LEU A 331 5.91 8.68 16.29
CA LEU A 331 7.32 9.02 16.13
C LEU A 331 7.45 10.53 15.85
N PRO A 332 8.05 11.33 16.74
CA PRO A 332 8.28 12.74 16.49
C PRO A 332 9.54 12.98 15.63
N ILE A 333 9.60 14.13 14.94
CA ILE A 333 10.85 14.62 14.38
C ILE A 333 11.75 15.21 15.47
N PRO A 334 13.07 15.27 15.28
CA PRO A 334 13.97 15.97 16.19
C PRO A 334 13.56 17.43 16.39
N GLY A 335 13.65 17.90 17.63
CA GLY A 335 13.30 19.28 18.00
C GLY A 335 11.80 19.57 18.14
N ALA A 336 10.93 18.62 17.78
CA ALA A 336 9.48 18.80 17.91
C ALA A 336 9.06 19.07 19.36
N THR A 337 8.15 20.04 19.55
CA THR A 337 7.50 20.27 20.83
C THR A 337 6.37 19.26 21.03
N ALA A 338 6.07 18.92 22.29
CA ALA A 338 5.00 18.00 22.63
C ALA A 338 3.61 18.49 22.16
N ASP A 339 3.44 19.80 22.00
CA ASP A 339 2.18 20.43 21.61
C ASP A 339 1.92 20.34 20.09
N ASP A 340 2.95 20.19 19.26
CA ASP A 340 2.74 20.01 17.81
C ASP A 340 2.63 18.55 17.42
N ARG A 341 1.41 18.02 17.52
CA ARG A 341 1.09 16.66 17.08
C ARG A 341 1.47 16.39 15.62
N ASN A 342 1.46 17.39 14.77
CA ASN A 342 1.76 17.26 13.34
C ASN A 342 3.26 17.15 13.06
N ALA A 343 4.13 17.49 14.02
CA ALA A 343 5.55 17.22 13.98
C ALA A 343 5.91 15.77 14.33
N SER A 344 4.94 14.87 14.23
CA SER A 344 5.08 13.43 14.50
C SER A 344 4.15 12.62 13.60
N ALA A 345 4.48 11.35 13.37
CA ALA A 345 3.61 10.44 12.63
C ALA A 345 3.42 9.10 13.34
N SER A 346 2.27 8.44 13.10
CA SER A 346 2.01 7.04 13.48
C SER A 346 1.63 6.21 12.25
N VAL A 347 0.65 6.69 11.44
CA VAL A 347 0.39 6.17 10.10
C VAL A 347 0.66 7.32 9.15
N GLY A 348 1.89 7.38 8.62
CA GLY A 348 2.34 8.52 7.85
C GLY A 348 3.76 8.37 7.33
N VAL A 349 4.34 9.50 6.89
CA VAL A 349 5.69 9.53 6.32
C VAL A 349 6.48 10.69 6.91
N ILE A 350 7.73 10.43 7.27
CA ILE A 350 8.71 11.44 7.66
C ILE A 350 9.85 11.39 6.65
N THR A 351 10.01 12.45 5.88
CA THR A 351 11.11 12.60 4.92
C THR A 351 12.13 13.60 5.44
N CYS A 352 13.39 13.19 5.49
CA CYS A 352 14.49 14.00 5.99
C CYS A 352 15.21 14.68 4.82
N GLY A 353 15.33 15.97 4.90
CA GLY A 353 16.13 16.80 4.00
C GLY A 353 17.30 17.45 4.72
N SER A 354 18.25 18.00 3.96
CA SER A 354 19.44 18.66 4.51
C SER A 354 19.15 19.96 5.28
N LYS A 355 17.94 20.52 5.13
CA LYS A 355 17.51 21.77 5.78
C LYS A 355 16.27 21.61 6.67
N GLY A 356 15.69 20.40 6.76
CA GLY A 356 14.49 20.19 7.56
C GLY A 356 13.76 18.89 7.22
N TYR A 357 12.51 18.81 7.63
CA TYR A 357 11.68 17.61 7.54
C TYR A 357 10.38 17.90 6.81
N MET A 358 9.87 16.93 6.03
CA MET A 358 8.49 16.87 5.59
C MET A 358 7.77 15.76 6.35
N VAL A 359 6.71 16.10 7.07
CA VAL A 359 5.90 15.14 7.83
C VAL A 359 4.50 15.06 7.23
N GLN A 360 4.15 13.91 6.67
CA GLN A 360 2.77 13.58 6.38
C GLN A 360 2.20 12.87 7.61
N SER A 361 1.47 13.58 8.42
CA SER A 361 0.90 13.04 9.67
C SER A 361 -0.51 12.46 9.50
N GLU A 362 -1.19 12.81 8.41
CA GLU A 362 -2.51 12.32 7.99
C GLU A 362 -2.61 12.31 6.47
N TYR A 363 -3.56 11.57 5.87
CA TYR A 363 -3.68 11.44 4.39
C TYR A 363 -3.92 12.77 3.66
N ASN A 364 -4.57 13.72 4.33
CA ASN A 364 -4.92 15.04 3.79
C ASN A 364 -4.17 16.19 4.47
N TYR A 365 -3.09 15.88 5.18
CA TYR A 365 -2.26 16.87 5.85
C TYR A 365 -0.77 16.52 5.79
N SER A 366 0.03 17.48 5.38
CA SER A 366 1.48 17.44 5.45
C SER A 366 2.02 18.78 5.97
N ALA A 367 3.17 18.78 6.63
CA ALA A 367 3.83 19.99 7.09
C ALA A 367 5.35 19.88 6.96
N ALA A 368 5.99 20.99 6.58
CA ALA A 368 7.43 21.15 6.55
C ALA A 368 7.93 21.81 7.82
N TYR A 369 9.08 21.34 8.31
CA TYR A 369 9.75 21.80 9.52
C TYR A 369 11.21 22.06 9.25
N ASP A 370 11.83 23.03 9.97
CA ASP A 370 13.29 23.20 9.98
C ASP A 370 14.00 22.12 10.83
N LEU A 371 15.33 22.17 10.92
CA LEU A 371 16.11 21.24 11.73
C LEU A 371 15.92 21.43 13.24
N GLU A 372 15.42 22.57 13.67
CA GLU A 372 15.08 22.91 15.05
C GLU A 372 13.69 22.42 15.46
N GLY A 373 12.88 21.91 14.49
CA GLY A 373 11.52 21.43 14.70
C GLY A 373 10.45 22.54 14.61
N ASN A 374 10.80 23.74 14.15
CA ASN A 374 9.83 24.79 13.91
C ASN A 374 9.11 24.57 12.59
N ARG A 375 7.78 24.77 12.58
CA ARG A 375 6.98 24.60 11.37
C ARG A 375 7.21 25.73 10.38
N ILE A 376 7.67 25.38 9.17
CA ILE A 376 7.92 26.30 8.06
C ILE A 376 6.65 26.53 7.24
N LYS A 377 5.93 25.43 6.91
CA LYS A 377 4.77 25.46 6.01
C LYS A 377 3.88 24.27 6.24
N GLU A 378 2.59 24.44 6.03
CA GLU A 378 1.62 23.34 6.05
C GLU A 378 0.86 23.22 4.73
N PHE A 379 0.39 22.00 4.43
CA PHE A 379 -0.33 21.65 3.22
C PHE A 379 -1.59 20.88 3.64
N ARG A 380 -2.76 21.35 3.19
CA ARG A 380 -4.06 20.78 3.57
C ARG A 380 -4.88 20.44 2.34
N GLY A 381 -5.81 19.55 2.53
CA GLY A 381 -6.83 19.17 1.55
C GLY A 381 -6.62 17.78 0.99
N GLY A 382 -7.74 17.18 0.65
CA GLY A 382 -7.82 15.84 0.10
C GLY A 382 -9.12 15.15 0.49
N GLY A 383 -9.37 14.04 -0.16
CA GLY A 383 -10.51 13.15 0.05
C GLY A 383 -10.51 12.09 -1.04
N ASP A 384 -11.11 10.94 -0.74
CA ASP A 384 -11.16 9.81 -1.68
C ASP A 384 -11.88 10.18 -2.99
N ASP A 385 -12.85 11.11 -2.92
CA ASP A 385 -13.62 11.60 -4.07
C ASP A 385 -12.76 12.21 -5.18
N LEU A 386 -11.66 12.89 -4.83
CA LEU A 386 -10.73 13.46 -5.80
C LEU A 386 -10.07 12.36 -6.65
N HIS A 387 -9.78 11.24 -6.04
CA HIS A 387 -9.13 10.14 -6.70
C HIS A 387 -10.07 9.37 -7.63
N TYR A 388 -11.30 9.12 -7.19
CA TYR A 388 -12.33 8.52 -8.05
C TYR A 388 -12.71 9.47 -9.21
N ARG A 389 -12.76 10.80 -8.97
CA ARG A 389 -13.01 11.80 -10.02
C ARG A 389 -11.92 11.72 -11.09
N ASN A 390 -10.65 11.69 -10.69
CA ASN A 390 -9.54 11.54 -11.62
C ASN A 390 -9.66 10.26 -12.46
N PHE A 391 -10.10 9.13 -11.85
CA PHE A 391 -10.38 7.91 -12.60
C PHE A 391 -11.46 8.12 -13.68
N ILE A 392 -12.61 8.72 -13.33
CA ILE A 392 -13.70 8.97 -14.27
C ILE A 392 -13.28 9.92 -15.39
N GLU A 393 -12.50 10.95 -15.09
CA GLU A 393 -11.95 11.86 -16.10
C GLU A 393 -11.00 11.15 -17.08
N ALA A 394 -10.17 10.22 -16.58
CA ALA A 394 -9.28 9.42 -17.41
C ALA A 394 -10.07 8.41 -18.28
N VAL A 395 -11.12 7.80 -17.74
CA VAL A 395 -12.03 6.91 -18.48
C VAL A 395 -12.74 7.65 -19.61
N ASN A 396 -13.30 8.84 -19.35
CA ASN A 396 -13.95 9.66 -20.35
C ASN A 396 -13.02 10.08 -21.50
N LYS A 397 -11.74 10.29 -21.19
CA LYS A 397 -10.70 10.60 -22.19
C LYS A 397 -10.14 9.35 -22.87
N ASN A 398 -10.45 8.16 -22.36
CA ASN A 398 -9.78 6.88 -22.69
C ASN A 398 -8.25 7.02 -22.67
N ASP A 399 -7.73 7.71 -21.65
CA ASP A 399 -6.31 8.03 -21.51
C ASP A 399 -5.70 7.40 -20.25
N PRO A 400 -4.95 6.30 -20.38
CA PRO A 400 -4.27 5.66 -19.24
C PRO A 400 -3.24 6.54 -18.54
N SER A 401 -2.72 7.58 -19.21
CA SER A 401 -1.71 8.48 -18.64
C SER A 401 -2.31 9.60 -17.79
N ALA A 402 -3.64 9.79 -17.85
CA ALA A 402 -4.33 10.85 -17.13
C ALA A 402 -4.60 10.52 -15.65
N VAL A 403 -4.35 9.29 -15.20
CA VAL A 403 -4.53 8.91 -13.80
C VAL A 403 -3.33 9.29 -12.94
N THR A 404 -3.60 9.70 -11.70
CA THR A 404 -2.56 10.12 -10.75
C THR A 404 -1.80 8.94 -10.13
N ALA A 405 -2.35 7.74 -10.18
CA ALA A 405 -1.75 6.50 -9.69
C ALA A 405 -2.01 5.35 -10.67
N ASP A 406 -1.25 5.31 -11.76
CA ASP A 406 -1.35 4.27 -12.77
C ASP A 406 -0.86 2.89 -12.28
N ALA A 407 -0.95 1.88 -13.12
CA ALA A 407 -0.52 0.53 -12.79
C ALA A 407 0.99 0.45 -12.46
N ALA A 408 1.84 1.24 -13.12
CA ALA A 408 3.27 1.26 -12.84
C ALA A 408 3.56 1.85 -11.46
N CYS A 409 2.91 2.96 -11.13
CA CYS A 409 2.97 3.55 -9.79
C CYS A 409 2.53 2.57 -8.71
N GLY A 410 1.38 1.91 -8.91
CA GLY A 410 0.84 0.92 -7.98
C GLY A 410 1.74 -0.31 -7.83
N ALA A 411 2.30 -0.82 -8.93
CA ALA A 411 3.21 -1.95 -8.94
C ALA A 411 4.51 -1.66 -8.19
N LEU A 412 5.09 -0.47 -8.39
CA LEU A 412 6.30 -0.06 -7.66
C LEU A 412 6.04 0.09 -6.16
N SER A 413 4.90 0.65 -5.75
CA SER A 413 4.58 0.88 -4.34
C SER A 413 4.21 -0.42 -3.61
N ALA A 414 3.39 -1.29 -4.24
CA ALA A 414 3.12 -2.62 -3.73
C ALA A 414 4.38 -3.50 -3.74
N GLY A 415 5.24 -3.34 -4.75
CA GLY A 415 6.50 -4.06 -4.89
C GLY A 415 7.43 -3.89 -3.70
N LEU A 416 7.49 -2.72 -3.05
CA LEU A 416 8.26 -2.54 -1.82
C LEU A 416 7.75 -3.46 -0.72
N SER A 417 6.42 -3.53 -0.52
CA SER A 417 5.84 -4.43 0.48
C SER A 417 6.18 -5.91 0.17
N HIS A 418 6.13 -6.30 -1.11
CA HIS A 418 6.47 -7.68 -1.49
C HIS A 418 7.95 -7.99 -1.28
N LEU A 419 8.85 -7.08 -1.65
CA LEU A 419 10.30 -7.27 -1.48
C LEU A 419 10.69 -7.36 0.01
N GLY A 420 10.10 -6.53 0.88
CA GLY A 420 10.27 -6.59 2.33
C GLY A 420 9.77 -7.92 2.89
N ASN A 421 8.54 -8.31 2.57
CA ASN A 421 7.96 -9.59 2.99
C ASN A 421 8.81 -10.79 2.53
N ILE A 422 9.37 -10.78 1.29
CA ILE A 422 10.24 -11.86 0.80
C ILE A 422 11.47 -12.00 1.68
N SER A 423 12.15 -10.89 2.01
CA SER A 423 13.29 -10.94 2.94
C SER A 423 12.88 -11.50 4.30
N TYR A 424 11.81 -10.98 4.89
CA TYR A 424 11.31 -11.44 6.19
C TYR A 424 10.96 -12.95 6.18
N TYR A 425 10.20 -13.42 5.19
CA TYR A 425 9.75 -14.83 5.14
C TYR A 425 10.91 -15.81 4.98
N LEU A 426 11.92 -15.46 4.20
CA LEU A 426 13.12 -16.28 4.05
C LEU A 426 13.93 -16.41 5.36
N GLY A 427 13.86 -15.39 6.21
CA GLY A 427 14.54 -15.40 7.52
C GLY A 427 13.64 -15.65 8.72
N GLU A 428 12.37 -16.02 8.53
CA GLU A 428 11.39 -16.16 9.63
C GLU A 428 11.85 -17.09 10.75
N LYS A 429 12.66 -18.10 10.42
CA LYS A 429 13.25 -19.05 11.36
C LYS A 429 14.62 -18.61 11.89
N ASP A 430 15.23 -17.59 11.31
CA ASP A 430 16.55 -17.09 11.71
C ASP A 430 16.38 -16.08 12.87
N LYS A 431 16.36 -16.61 14.07
CA LYS A 431 16.10 -15.87 15.31
C LYS A 431 17.40 -15.25 15.84
N VAL A 432 17.34 -13.96 16.15
CA VAL A 432 18.52 -13.18 16.53
C VAL A 432 18.27 -12.31 17.76
N SER A 433 19.34 -12.08 18.51
CA SER A 433 19.38 -11.04 19.55
C SER A 433 19.46 -9.64 18.92
N ALA A 434 19.13 -8.60 19.70
CA ALA A 434 19.24 -7.22 19.23
C ALA A 434 20.69 -6.84 18.83
N SER A 435 21.69 -7.35 19.55
CA SER A 435 23.10 -7.11 19.24
C SER A 435 23.53 -7.77 17.93
N GLU A 436 23.12 -9.01 17.71
CA GLU A 436 23.39 -9.71 16.45
C GLU A 436 22.67 -9.07 15.27
N LEU A 437 21.41 -8.61 15.46
CA LEU A 437 20.67 -7.90 14.45
C LEU A 437 21.41 -6.63 14.01
N LYS A 438 21.89 -5.81 14.96
CA LYS A 438 22.68 -4.61 14.66
C LYS A 438 23.94 -4.93 13.84
N GLU A 439 24.64 -6.02 14.16
CA GLU A 439 25.81 -6.45 13.36
C GLU A 439 25.42 -6.84 11.93
N ARG A 440 24.31 -7.57 11.75
CA ARG A 440 23.85 -7.97 10.41
C ARG A 440 23.40 -6.78 9.55
N LEU A 441 22.81 -5.75 10.17
CA LEU A 441 22.39 -4.54 9.48
C LEU A 441 23.54 -3.70 8.94
N LYS A 442 24.77 -3.86 9.45
CA LYS A 442 25.96 -3.20 8.87
C LYS A 442 26.26 -3.61 7.42
N ALA A 443 25.67 -4.70 6.95
CA ALA A 443 25.82 -5.16 5.58
C ALA A 443 24.98 -4.39 4.55
N ILE A 444 23.94 -3.64 4.99
CA ILE A 444 23.13 -2.79 4.12
C ILE A 444 23.62 -1.34 4.19
N LYS A 445 23.59 -0.66 3.04
CA LYS A 445 23.85 0.78 3.00
C LYS A 445 22.57 1.52 3.35
N SER A 446 22.27 1.59 4.64
CA SER A 446 21.19 2.44 5.15
C SER A 446 21.69 3.87 5.38
N LEU A 447 20.81 4.83 5.13
CA LEU A 447 21.01 6.24 5.48
C LEU A 447 20.33 6.58 6.83
N ASP A 448 19.86 5.57 7.54
CA ASP A 448 19.26 5.65 8.86
C ASP A 448 20.30 5.38 9.97
N ASN A 449 19.94 5.71 11.20
CA ASN A 449 20.58 5.15 12.38
C ASN A 449 19.92 3.79 12.70
N ASP A 450 20.41 2.72 12.06
CA ASP A 450 19.84 1.38 12.19
C ASP A 450 19.87 0.89 13.65
N ASP A 451 20.92 1.21 14.41
CA ASP A 451 21.04 0.83 15.82
C ASP A 451 19.91 1.46 16.66
N GLU A 452 19.60 2.74 16.44
CA GLU A 452 18.49 3.41 17.10
C GLU A 452 17.14 2.84 16.69
N THR A 453 16.97 2.50 15.41
CA THR A 453 15.73 1.88 14.91
C THR A 453 15.51 0.50 15.52
N VAL A 454 16.58 -0.30 15.69
CA VAL A 454 16.53 -1.56 16.43
C VAL A 454 16.17 -1.31 17.90
N ASP A 455 16.84 -0.37 18.57
CA ASP A 455 16.55 -0.05 19.98
C ASP A 455 15.11 0.37 20.20
N ARG A 456 14.56 1.27 19.36
CA ARG A 456 13.14 1.65 19.41
C ARG A 456 12.20 0.46 19.16
N THR A 457 12.60 -0.50 18.33
CA THR A 457 11.81 -1.72 18.09
C THR A 457 11.83 -2.63 19.31
N VAL A 458 12.98 -2.80 19.95
CA VAL A 458 13.13 -3.53 21.22
C VAL A 458 12.31 -2.87 22.33
N GLU A 459 12.44 -1.55 22.51
CA GLU A 459 11.67 -0.79 23.51
C GLU A 459 10.16 -0.95 23.31
N HIS A 460 9.70 -0.89 22.07
CA HIS A 460 8.29 -1.10 21.72
C HIS A 460 7.78 -2.49 22.11
N LEU A 461 8.56 -3.53 21.82
CA LEU A 461 8.22 -4.92 22.16
C LEU A 461 8.24 -5.14 23.68
N GLN A 462 9.26 -4.62 24.37
CA GLN A 462 9.37 -4.68 25.83
C GLN A 462 8.25 -3.91 26.54
N ALA A 463 7.87 -2.72 26.06
CA ALA A 463 6.74 -1.96 26.58
C ALA A 463 5.41 -2.74 26.43
N SER A 464 5.32 -3.60 25.42
CA SER A 464 4.22 -4.54 25.22
C SER A 464 4.41 -5.87 25.97
N LYS A 465 5.40 -5.95 26.88
CA LYS A 465 5.74 -7.12 27.69
C LYS A 465 6.16 -8.36 26.89
N VAL A 466 6.72 -8.18 25.69
CA VAL A 466 7.33 -9.27 24.93
C VAL A 466 8.68 -9.62 25.56
N GLU A 467 8.86 -10.89 25.91
CA GLU A 467 10.10 -11.42 26.46
C GLU A 467 11.01 -11.88 25.30
N LEU A 468 11.86 -10.96 24.80
CA LEU A 468 12.67 -11.21 23.61
C LEU A 468 13.67 -12.35 23.76
N ASP A 469 14.07 -12.70 24.99
CA ASP A 469 14.91 -13.88 25.27
C ASP A 469 14.18 -15.20 24.98
N LYS A 470 12.84 -15.21 25.07
CA LYS A 470 12.00 -16.38 24.79
C LYS A 470 11.40 -16.35 23.38
N THR A 471 11.07 -15.16 22.91
CA THR A 471 10.45 -14.92 21.59
C THR A 471 11.24 -13.86 20.82
N PRO A 472 12.46 -14.19 20.35
CA PRO A 472 13.34 -13.25 19.67
C PRO A 472 12.78 -12.83 18.30
N MET A 473 13.25 -11.70 17.83
CA MET A 473 12.98 -11.26 16.45
C MET A 473 13.65 -12.19 15.45
N SER A 474 13.11 -12.18 14.24
CA SER A 474 13.72 -12.83 13.07
C SER A 474 14.38 -11.79 12.20
N VAL A 475 15.40 -12.19 11.44
CA VAL A 475 16.02 -11.35 10.41
C VAL A 475 16.09 -12.09 9.08
N GLY A 476 15.65 -11.42 8.00
CA GLY A 476 15.77 -11.93 6.64
C GLY A 476 17.19 -11.83 6.09
N PRO A 477 17.50 -12.59 5.03
CA PRO A 477 18.76 -12.41 4.32
C PRO A 477 18.81 -11.04 3.65
N LEU A 478 20.03 -10.49 3.52
CA LEU A 478 20.28 -9.34 2.67
C LEU A 478 20.11 -9.74 1.20
N LEU A 479 19.06 -9.24 0.57
CA LEU A 479 18.69 -9.53 -0.81
C LEU A 479 19.19 -8.43 -1.74
N LYS A 480 19.86 -8.82 -2.83
CA LYS A 480 20.30 -7.93 -3.91
C LYS A 480 19.37 -8.08 -5.09
N PHE A 481 18.67 -7.02 -5.44
CA PHE A 481 17.71 -6.99 -6.54
C PHE A 481 18.25 -6.18 -7.72
N ASP A 482 18.14 -6.72 -8.91
CA ASP A 482 18.39 -6.01 -10.16
C ASP A 482 17.05 -5.47 -10.69
N PRO A 483 16.81 -4.15 -10.63
CA PRO A 483 15.53 -3.56 -11.06
C PRO A 483 15.29 -3.68 -12.57
N GLU A 484 16.35 -3.74 -13.40
CA GLU A 484 16.25 -3.87 -14.86
C GLU A 484 15.97 -5.32 -15.26
N ALA A 485 16.74 -6.26 -14.71
CA ALA A 485 16.51 -7.68 -14.92
C ALA A 485 15.29 -8.23 -14.16
N LYS A 486 14.69 -7.42 -13.26
CA LYS A 486 13.52 -7.77 -12.45
C LYS A 486 13.69 -9.08 -11.66
N ARG A 487 14.86 -9.26 -11.04
CA ARG A 487 15.18 -10.48 -10.28
C ARG A 487 16.19 -10.22 -9.17
N PHE A 488 16.20 -11.10 -8.18
CA PHE A 488 17.29 -11.17 -7.22
C PHE A 488 18.53 -11.83 -7.86
N THR A 489 19.70 -11.27 -7.55
CA THR A 489 20.98 -11.73 -8.11
C THR A 489 21.72 -12.69 -7.20
N ASN A 490 21.35 -12.74 -5.92
CA ASN A 490 22.05 -13.49 -4.89
C ASN A 490 21.21 -14.56 -4.16
N ASN A 491 19.91 -14.76 -4.58
CA ASN A 491 19.04 -15.69 -3.90
C ASN A 491 17.97 -16.27 -4.84
N ASN A 492 18.03 -17.59 -5.10
CA ASN A 492 17.08 -18.27 -5.98
C ASN A 492 15.71 -18.52 -5.32
N GLU A 493 15.66 -18.74 -4.00
CA GLU A 493 14.40 -18.90 -3.27
C GLU A 493 13.61 -17.58 -3.29
N ALA A 494 14.31 -16.45 -3.12
CA ALA A 494 13.69 -15.14 -3.28
C ALA A 494 13.10 -14.94 -4.69
N ASN A 495 13.78 -15.41 -5.74
CA ASN A 495 13.25 -15.34 -7.11
C ASN A 495 11.98 -16.18 -7.29
N ALA A 496 11.88 -17.33 -6.65
CA ALA A 496 10.66 -18.14 -6.67
C ALA A 496 9.48 -17.43 -6.02
N MET A 497 9.74 -16.56 -5.02
CA MET A 497 8.72 -15.79 -4.30
C MET A 497 8.29 -14.49 -5.02
N LEU A 498 8.91 -14.12 -6.15
CA LEU A 498 8.45 -13.00 -6.98
C LEU A 498 7.08 -13.26 -7.62
N THR A 499 6.67 -14.51 -7.68
CA THR A 499 5.38 -14.99 -8.15
C THR A 499 4.83 -16.05 -7.20
N ARG A 500 3.77 -16.72 -7.58
CA ARG A 500 3.20 -17.86 -6.86
C ARG A 500 2.75 -18.93 -7.85
N GLU A 501 2.46 -20.12 -7.35
CA GLU A 501 1.68 -21.10 -8.08
C GLU A 501 0.22 -20.63 -8.15
N TYR A 502 -0.32 -20.56 -9.36
CA TYR A 502 -1.70 -20.19 -9.62
C TYR A 502 -2.56 -21.42 -9.89
N ARG A 503 -3.77 -21.41 -9.41
CA ARG A 503 -4.75 -22.47 -9.61
C ARG A 503 -5.54 -22.27 -10.91
N ALA A 504 -5.54 -23.24 -11.81
CA ALA A 504 -6.39 -23.20 -13.00
C ALA A 504 -7.89 -23.13 -12.63
N PRO A 505 -8.73 -22.35 -13.32
CA PRO A 505 -8.41 -21.52 -14.49
C PRO A 505 -7.93 -20.10 -14.15
N TYR A 506 -7.65 -19.78 -12.89
CA TYR A 506 -7.36 -18.45 -12.37
C TYR A 506 -5.87 -18.12 -12.44
N ILE A 507 -5.29 -18.16 -13.64
CA ILE A 507 -3.84 -18.00 -13.85
C ILE A 507 -3.53 -16.56 -14.26
N VAL A 508 -2.63 -15.92 -13.52
CA VAL A 508 -2.03 -14.65 -13.95
C VAL A 508 -0.92 -14.96 -14.96
N PRO A 509 -1.03 -14.46 -16.20
CA PRO A 509 -0.02 -14.72 -17.22
C PRO A 509 1.30 -14.00 -16.90
N LYS A 510 2.39 -14.49 -17.48
CA LYS A 510 3.64 -13.76 -17.47
C LYS A 510 3.51 -12.45 -18.27
N PRO A 511 4.25 -11.37 -17.92
CA PRO A 511 4.14 -10.07 -18.58
C PRO A 511 4.29 -10.14 -20.10
N GLU A 512 5.13 -11.04 -20.60
CA GLU A 512 5.34 -11.29 -22.03
C GLU A 512 4.19 -12.03 -22.72
N ASN A 513 3.29 -12.64 -21.94
CA ASN A 513 2.16 -13.44 -22.43
C ASN A 513 0.79 -12.78 -22.16
N VAL A 514 0.80 -11.54 -21.67
CA VAL A 514 -0.42 -10.78 -21.41
C VAL A 514 -1.21 -10.49 -22.69
#